data_b5a275d09623833e8a041d1327d86be6
#
_entry.id   b5a275d09623833e8a041d1327d86be6
#
_cell.length_a   1.000
_cell.length_b   1.000
_cell.length_c   1.000
_cell.angle_alpha   90.00
_cell.angle_beta   90.00
_cell.angle_gamma   90.00
#
_symmetry.space_group_name_H-M   'P 1'
#
loop_
_entity.id
_entity.type
_entity.pdbx_description
1 polymer ?
#
loop_
_entity_poly.entity_id
_entity_poly.type
_entity_poly.pdbx_seq_one_letter_code
_entity_poly.pdbx_strand_id
1 'polypeptide(L)'
;MQLSEAERSVGYLVKRVQQGLRRRCDMSLKPTSLSMAQYATLRALDEHPDASAAELARLCFVTRQSLQDVLTGLRAAGLVETADAPPRGRSRSLALTRLGSRRLSAAHEAVFEVQAQMLHGISASDQRRVADILMRCAANVERD
;
A
#
# COMPACT_ATOMS: atom_id res chain seq x y z
N MET A 1 18.21 -27.29 4.72
CA MET A 1 18.39 -27.18 3.25
C MET A 1 19.14 -25.92 2.93
N GLN A 2 20.24 -26.03 2.20
CA GLN A 2 21.03 -24.88 1.82
C GLN A 2 20.37 -24.15 0.64
N LEU A 3 20.34 -22.83 0.70
CA LEU A 3 19.82 -22.02 -0.39
C LEU A 3 20.81 -22.02 -1.57
N SER A 4 20.28 -22.08 -2.79
CA SER A 4 21.07 -21.92 -4.01
C SER A 4 21.61 -20.48 -4.13
N GLU A 5 22.53 -20.25 -5.06
CA GLU A 5 23.03 -18.91 -5.33
C GLU A 5 21.91 -17.96 -5.76
N ALA A 6 21.00 -18.44 -6.62
CA ALA A 6 19.84 -17.67 -7.06
C ALA A 6 18.93 -17.29 -5.89
N GLU A 7 18.71 -18.19 -4.95
CA GLU A 7 17.87 -17.95 -3.77
C GLU A 7 18.50 -17.01 -2.76
N ARG A 8 19.77 -16.70 -2.90
CA ARG A 8 20.49 -15.69 -2.10
C ARG A 8 20.57 -14.35 -2.80
N SER A 9 20.14 -14.25 -4.05
CA SER A 9 20.19 -13.00 -4.80
C SER A 9 19.20 -11.98 -4.22
N VAL A 10 19.55 -10.70 -4.33
CA VAL A 10 18.72 -9.61 -3.82
C VAL A 10 17.33 -9.63 -4.46
N GLY A 11 17.24 -9.85 -5.77
CA GLY A 11 15.95 -9.90 -6.48
C GLY A 11 15.04 -10.99 -5.96
N TYR A 12 15.57 -12.20 -5.74
CA TYR A 12 14.79 -13.30 -5.16
C TYR A 12 14.35 -12.98 -3.74
N LEU A 13 15.24 -12.43 -2.91
CA LEU A 13 14.95 -12.11 -1.52
C LEU A 13 13.88 -11.00 -1.40
N VAL A 14 13.93 -9.98 -2.25
CA VAL A 14 12.89 -8.95 -2.32
C VAL A 14 11.52 -9.60 -2.59
N LYS A 15 11.44 -10.49 -3.56
CA LYS A 15 10.20 -11.20 -3.89
C LYS A 15 9.72 -12.08 -2.74
N ARG A 16 10.63 -12.80 -2.09
CA ARG A 16 10.32 -13.68 -0.95
C ARG A 16 9.75 -12.87 0.21
N VAL A 17 10.36 -11.72 0.53
CA VAL A 17 9.87 -10.81 1.58
C VAL A 17 8.49 -10.27 1.21
N GLN A 18 8.31 -9.83 -0.03
CA GLN A 18 7.03 -9.30 -0.50
C GLN A 18 5.91 -10.33 -0.41
N GLN A 19 6.16 -11.59 -0.77
CA GLN A 19 5.18 -12.66 -0.68
C GLN A 19 4.76 -12.94 0.78
N GLY A 20 5.74 -13.01 1.68
CA GLY A 20 5.47 -13.23 3.10
C GLY A 20 4.73 -12.06 3.73
N LEU A 21 5.13 -10.84 3.40
CA LEU A 21 4.52 -9.61 3.89
C LEU A 21 3.05 -9.52 3.43
N ARG A 22 2.79 -9.77 2.15
CA ARG A 22 1.43 -9.76 1.59
C ARG A 22 0.52 -10.75 2.29
N ARG A 23 0.98 -11.99 2.46
CA ARG A 23 0.19 -13.04 3.11
C ARG A 23 -0.17 -12.67 4.55
N ARG A 24 0.80 -12.17 5.31
CA ARG A 24 0.57 -11.77 6.70
C ARG A 24 -0.34 -10.55 6.80
N CYS A 25 -0.17 -9.58 5.92
CA CYS A 25 -1.05 -8.40 5.88
C CYS A 25 -2.49 -8.79 5.53
N ASP A 26 -2.68 -9.67 4.54
CA ASP A 26 -4.02 -10.17 4.21
C ASP A 26 -4.71 -10.80 5.42
N MET A 27 -3.98 -11.58 6.20
CA MET A 27 -4.50 -12.20 7.41
C MET A 27 -4.81 -11.17 8.50
N SER A 28 -3.90 -10.24 8.74
CA SER A 28 -4.04 -9.22 9.79
C SER A 28 -5.13 -8.19 9.49
N LEU A 29 -5.44 -7.98 8.22
CA LEU A 29 -6.48 -7.03 7.79
C LEU A 29 -7.90 -7.60 7.90
N LYS A 30 -8.08 -8.92 8.04
CA LYS A 30 -9.42 -9.53 8.10
C LYS A 30 -10.38 -8.87 9.09
N PRO A 31 -9.98 -8.57 10.34
CA PRO A 31 -10.87 -7.90 11.28
C PRO A 31 -11.34 -6.49 10.84
N THR A 32 -10.59 -5.85 9.94
CA THR A 32 -10.93 -4.52 9.42
C THR A 32 -11.92 -4.58 8.26
N SER A 33 -12.19 -5.76 7.71
CA SER A 33 -12.98 -5.98 6.49
C SER A 33 -12.40 -5.29 5.25
N LEU A 34 -11.11 -4.94 5.28
CA LEU A 34 -10.40 -4.36 4.13
C LEU A 34 -9.47 -5.37 3.49
N SER A 35 -9.42 -5.38 2.16
CA SER A 35 -8.36 -6.05 1.41
C SER A 35 -7.10 -5.18 1.40
N MET A 36 -5.96 -5.74 1.02
CA MET A 36 -4.73 -4.96 0.81
C MET A 36 -4.93 -3.85 -0.24
N ALA A 37 -5.65 -4.13 -1.32
CA ALA A 37 -5.93 -3.13 -2.36
C ALA A 37 -6.78 -1.99 -1.82
N GLN A 38 -7.79 -2.28 -1.01
CA GLN A 38 -8.63 -1.27 -0.36
C GLN A 38 -7.82 -0.44 0.64
N TYR A 39 -7.02 -1.08 1.46
CA TYR A 39 -6.14 -0.40 2.41
C TYR A 39 -5.17 0.54 1.67
N ALA A 40 -4.47 0.03 0.65
CA ALA A 40 -3.53 0.84 -0.12
C ALA A 40 -4.20 2.05 -0.78
N THR A 41 -5.41 1.86 -1.30
CA THR A 41 -6.18 2.96 -1.93
C THR A 41 -6.61 4.00 -0.90
N LEU A 42 -7.15 3.60 0.24
CA LEU A 42 -7.51 4.52 1.32
C LEU A 42 -6.30 5.31 1.81
N ARG A 43 -5.17 4.62 2.01
CA ARG A 43 -3.92 5.27 2.42
C ARG A 43 -3.44 6.30 1.40
N ALA A 44 -3.44 5.92 0.12
CA ALA A 44 -3.00 6.81 -0.94
C ALA A 44 -3.90 8.04 -1.06
N LEU A 45 -5.22 7.88 -0.93
CA LEU A 45 -6.17 8.99 -0.92
C LEU A 45 -5.94 9.93 0.25
N ASP A 46 -5.66 9.39 1.42
CA ASP A 46 -5.42 10.17 2.64
C ASP A 46 -4.10 10.96 2.54
N GLU A 47 -3.05 10.31 2.05
CA GLU A 47 -1.72 10.93 1.94
C GLU A 47 -1.56 11.85 0.72
N HIS A 48 -2.33 11.60 -0.35
CA HIS A 48 -2.24 12.33 -1.63
C HIS A 48 -3.64 12.75 -2.10
N PRO A 49 -4.29 13.70 -1.41
CA PRO A 49 -5.68 14.08 -1.71
C PRO A 49 -5.87 14.69 -3.11
N ASP A 50 -4.81 15.22 -3.72
CA ASP A 50 -4.85 15.82 -5.04
C ASP A 50 -4.38 14.88 -6.17
N ALA A 51 -4.09 13.62 -5.86
CA ALA A 51 -3.59 12.67 -6.85
C ALA A 51 -4.64 12.35 -7.92
N SER A 52 -4.20 12.27 -9.17
CA SER A 52 -5.02 11.80 -10.28
C SER A 52 -5.27 10.29 -10.19
N ALA A 53 -6.24 9.78 -10.94
CA ALA A 53 -6.49 8.34 -11.02
C ALA A 53 -5.25 7.56 -11.48
N ALA A 54 -4.48 8.10 -12.43
CA ALA A 54 -3.25 7.48 -12.89
C ALA A 54 -2.18 7.43 -11.80
N GLU A 55 -2.04 8.51 -11.03
CA GLU A 55 -1.10 8.56 -9.89
C GLU A 55 -1.49 7.59 -8.79
N LEU A 56 -2.79 7.54 -8.45
CA LEU A 56 -3.31 6.60 -7.45
C LEU A 56 -3.06 5.14 -7.87
N ALA A 57 -3.30 4.81 -9.13
CA ALA A 57 -3.05 3.46 -9.64
C ALA A 57 -1.56 3.09 -9.50
N ARG A 58 -0.65 4.01 -9.81
CA ARG A 58 0.79 3.80 -9.62
C ARG A 58 1.14 3.60 -8.16
N LEU A 59 0.64 4.46 -7.27
CA LEU A 59 0.89 4.38 -5.83
C LEU A 59 0.38 3.06 -5.23
N CYS A 60 -0.71 2.52 -5.78
CA CYS A 60 -1.32 1.28 -5.31
C CYS A 60 -0.84 0.04 -6.05
N PHE A 61 0.05 0.19 -7.04
CA PHE A 61 0.57 -0.91 -7.87
C PHE A 61 -0.53 -1.71 -8.57
N VAL A 62 -1.54 -1.02 -9.09
CA VAL A 62 -2.67 -1.62 -9.79
C VAL A 62 -2.90 -0.92 -11.12
N THR A 63 -3.68 -1.54 -12.00
CA THR A 63 -4.14 -0.90 -13.24
C THR A 63 -5.21 0.14 -12.92
N ARG A 64 -5.46 1.06 -13.86
CA ARG A 64 -6.55 2.05 -13.71
C ARG A 64 -7.90 1.37 -13.58
N GLN A 65 -8.11 0.26 -14.32
CA GLN A 65 -9.35 -0.50 -14.24
C GLN A 65 -9.53 -1.14 -12.86
N SER A 66 -8.47 -1.76 -12.32
CA SER A 66 -8.49 -2.35 -10.97
C SER A 66 -8.74 -1.28 -9.91
N LEU A 67 -8.14 -0.09 -10.08
CA LEU A 67 -8.38 1.04 -9.18
C LEU A 67 -9.85 1.45 -9.19
N GLN A 68 -10.48 1.55 -10.36
CA GLN A 68 -11.90 1.91 -10.47
C GLN A 68 -12.80 0.90 -9.78
N ASP A 69 -12.48 -0.39 -9.90
CA ASP A 69 -13.22 -1.45 -9.22
C ASP A 69 -13.09 -1.32 -7.69
N VAL A 70 -11.88 -1.04 -7.20
CA VAL A 70 -11.64 -0.82 -5.77
C VAL A 70 -12.40 0.41 -5.27
N LEU A 71 -12.33 1.52 -6.00
CA LEU A 71 -13.03 2.76 -5.63
C LEU A 71 -14.55 2.57 -5.60
N THR A 72 -15.10 1.83 -6.55
CA THR A 72 -16.53 1.49 -6.57
C THR A 72 -16.93 0.73 -5.30
N GLY A 73 -16.13 -0.26 -4.91
CA GLY A 73 -16.36 -1.03 -3.69
C GLY A 73 -16.25 -0.18 -2.42
N LEU A 74 -15.25 0.70 -2.35
CA LEU A 74 -15.06 1.61 -1.21
C LEU A 74 -16.23 2.60 -1.09
N ARG A 75 -16.70 3.11 -2.20
CA ARG A 75 -17.85 4.02 -2.23
C ARG A 75 -19.12 3.30 -1.78
N ALA A 76 -19.36 2.10 -2.29
CA ALA A 76 -20.51 1.29 -1.88
C ALA A 76 -20.51 0.95 -0.40
N ALA A 77 -19.32 0.77 0.19
CA ALA A 77 -19.15 0.50 1.62
C ALA A 77 -19.21 1.77 2.48
N GLY A 78 -19.34 2.95 1.88
CA GLY A 78 -19.41 4.23 2.61
C GLY A 78 -18.08 4.70 3.19
N LEU A 79 -16.97 4.24 2.61
CA LEU A 79 -15.61 4.57 3.11
C LEU A 79 -15.00 5.76 2.40
N VAL A 80 -15.46 6.07 1.18
CA VAL A 80 -15.06 7.26 0.43
C VAL A 80 -16.29 7.97 -0.13
N GLU A 81 -16.15 9.27 -0.35
CA GLU A 81 -17.19 10.12 -0.92
C GLU A 81 -16.56 11.18 -1.82
N THR A 82 -17.35 11.82 -2.67
CA THR A 82 -16.90 12.96 -3.46
C THR A 82 -16.65 14.13 -2.51
N ALA A 83 -15.44 14.71 -2.59
CA ALA A 83 -15.08 15.88 -1.79
C ALA A 83 -15.85 17.13 -2.28
N ASP A 84 -16.17 18.03 -1.34
CA ASP A 84 -16.90 19.28 -1.62
C ASP A 84 -16.07 20.31 -2.38
N ALA A 85 -14.80 20.06 -2.62
CA ALA A 85 -13.91 20.95 -3.35
C ALA A 85 -14.26 20.95 -4.84
N PRO A 86 -14.15 22.11 -5.54
CA PRO A 86 -14.36 22.17 -6.98
C PRO A 86 -13.43 21.18 -7.69
N PRO A 87 -13.92 20.49 -8.75
CA PRO A 87 -13.09 19.55 -9.45
C PRO A 87 -11.90 20.24 -10.11
N ARG A 88 -10.70 19.70 -9.91
CA ARG A 88 -9.51 20.12 -10.62
C ARG A 88 -9.38 19.27 -11.88
N GLY A 89 -9.51 19.91 -13.05
CA GLY A 89 -9.51 19.20 -14.32
C GLY A 89 -10.74 18.31 -14.48
N ARG A 90 -10.55 17.11 -15.04
CA ARG A 90 -11.63 16.16 -15.33
C ARG A 90 -11.94 15.18 -14.20
N SER A 91 -11.14 15.18 -13.14
CA SER A 91 -11.27 14.25 -12.03
C SER A 91 -11.95 14.91 -10.84
N ARG A 92 -12.99 14.28 -10.32
CA ARG A 92 -13.56 14.70 -9.05
C ARG A 92 -12.66 14.20 -7.93
N SER A 93 -12.34 15.08 -6.99
CA SER A 93 -11.59 14.70 -5.81
C SER A 93 -12.43 13.75 -4.95
N LEU A 94 -11.80 12.70 -4.45
CA LEU A 94 -12.40 11.78 -3.49
C LEU A 94 -11.78 12.02 -2.12
N ALA A 95 -12.57 11.85 -1.09
CA ALA A 95 -12.12 11.96 0.30
C ALA A 95 -12.61 10.77 1.10
N LEU A 96 -11.90 10.43 2.15
CA LEU A 96 -12.34 9.43 3.10
C LEU A 96 -13.52 9.99 3.90
N THR A 97 -14.52 9.14 4.13
CA THR A 97 -15.58 9.45 5.11
C THR A 97 -15.00 9.27 6.51
N ARG A 98 -15.76 9.67 7.53
CA ARG A 98 -15.39 9.40 8.93
C ARG A 98 -15.20 7.90 9.18
N LEU A 99 -16.07 7.07 8.61
CA LEU A 99 -15.95 5.62 8.68
C LEU A 99 -14.67 5.13 7.96
N GLY A 100 -14.38 5.69 6.79
CA GLY A 100 -13.17 5.38 6.03
C GLY A 100 -11.91 5.69 6.83
N SER A 101 -11.84 6.84 7.49
CA SER A 101 -10.71 7.22 8.33
C SER A 101 -10.53 6.27 9.51
N ARG A 102 -11.61 5.85 10.16
CA ARG A 102 -11.53 4.88 11.26
C ARG A 102 -11.04 3.52 10.80
N ARG A 103 -11.54 3.04 9.65
CA ARG A 103 -11.09 1.78 9.05
C ARG A 103 -9.63 1.84 8.66
N LEU A 104 -9.20 2.95 8.07
CA LEU A 104 -7.81 3.16 7.71
C LEU A 104 -6.90 3.11 8.94
N SER A 105 -7.28 3.77 10.05
CA SER A 105 -6.50 3.73 11.29
C SER A 105 -6.34 2.31 11.82
N ALA A 106 -7.41 1.52 11.85
CA ALA A 106 -7.36 0.13 12.28
C ALA A 106 -6.47 -0.72 11.35
N ALA A 107 -6.57 -0.49 10.04
CA ALA A 107 -5.75 -1.18 9.05
C ALA A 107 -4.28 -0.79 9.17
N HIS A 108 -3.97 0.48 9.42
CA HIS A 108 -2.59 0.93 9.69
C HIS A 108 -1.97 0.17 10.86
N GLU A 109 -2.69 0.06 11.97
CA GLU A 109 -2.18 -0.67 13.14
C GLU A 109 -1.87 -2.13 12.78
N ALA A 110 -2.77 -2.78 12.05
CA ALA A 110 -2.58 -4.17 11.62
C ALA A 110 -1.35 -4.32 10.73
N VAL A 111 -1.16 -3.44 9.75
CA VAL A 111 -0.03 -3.48 8.82
C VAL A 111 1.29 -3.13 9.54
N PHE A 112 1.27 -2.12 10.41
CA PHE A 112 2.45 -1.75 11.20
C PHE A 112 2.92 -2.89 12.08
N GLU A 113 2.02 -3.64 12.68
CA GLU A 113 2.36 -4.80 13.49
C GLU A 113 3.07 -5.89 12.66
N VAL A 114 2.59 -6.14 11.44
CA VAL A 114 3.25 -7.08 10.52
C VAL A 114 4.64 -6.59 10.14
N GLN A 115 4.79 -5.28 9.86
CA GLN A 115 6.10 -4.70 9.56
C GLN A 115 7.06 -4.81 10.74
N ALA A 116 6.58 -4.58 11.95
CA ALA A 116 7.38 -4.73 13.16
C ALA A 116 7.88 -6.18 13.33
N GLN A 117 7.03 -7.16 13.03
CA GLN A 117 7.42 -8.57 13.04
C GLN A 117 8.48 -8.88 11.98
N MET A 118 8.31 -8.33 10.78
CA MET A 118 9.29 -8.48 9.69
C MET A 118 10.65 -7.92 10.08
N LEU A 119 10.68 -6.82 10.81
CA LEU A 119 11.90 -6.11 11.18
C LEU A 119 12.45 -6.52 12.56
N HIS A 120 11.84 -7.54 13.18
CA HIS A 120 12.27 -8.03 14.48
C HIS A 120 13.75 -8.42 14.49
N GLY A 121 14.50 -7.94 15.46
CA GLY A 121 15.92 -8.23 15.60
C GLY A 121 16.82 -7.38 14.70
N ILE A 122 16.27 -6.48 13.90
CA ILE A 122 17.04 -5.58 13.03
C ILE A 122 17.12 -4.21 13.70
N SER A 123 18.33 -3.67 13.88
CA SER A 123 18.52 -2.37 14.52
C SER A 123 17.87 -1.23 13.74
N ALA A 124 17.49 -0.15 14.42
CA ALA A 124 16.91 1.03 13.77
C ALA A 124 17.85 1.59 12.68
N SER A 125 19.15 1.56 12.91
CA SER A 125 20.16 1.98 11.93
C SER A 125 20.11 1.11 10.66
N ASP A 126 20.07 -0.22 10.83
CA ASP A 126 19.99 -1.14 9.69
C ASP A 126 18.65 -1.03 8.97
N GLN A 127 17.55 -0.80 9.68
CA GLN A 127 16.25 -0.55 9.05
C GLN A 127 16.30 0.66 8.11
N ARG A 128 16.92 1.77 8.55
CA ARG A 128 17.10 2.96 7.72
C ARG A 128 17.99 2.67 6.50
N ARG A 129 19.06 1.93 6.69
CA ARG A 129 19.96 1.54 5.58
C ARG A 129 19.26 0.69 4.55
N VAL A 130 18.48 -0.30 4.98
CA VAL A 130 17.70 -1.16 4.07
C VAL A 130 16.69 -0.31 3.30
N ALA A 131 15.96 0.59 3.98
CA ALA A 131 14.99 1.46 3.32
C ALA A 131 15.67 2.33 2.25
N ASP A 132 16.80 2.96 2.58
CA ASP A 132 17.55 3.79 1.64
C ASP A 132 18.03 2.98 0.41
N ILE A 133 18.54 1.77 0.65
CA ILE A 133 19.01 0.88 -0.42
C ILE A 133 17.82 0.45 -1.31
N LEU A 134 16.69 0.08 -0.71
CA LEU A 134 15.50 -0.31 -1.46
C LEU A 134 14.94 0.85 -2.29
N MET A 135 14.97 2.08 -1.78
CA MET A 135 14.58 3.26 -2.57
C MET A 135 15.45 3.44 -3.81
N ARG A 136 16.75 3.23 -3.68
CA ARG A 136 17.68 3.28 -4.82
C ARG A 136 17.41 2.14 -5.81
N CYS A 137 17.15 0.95 -5.32
CA CYS A 137 16.78 -0.19 -6.16
C CYS A 137 15.49 0.10 -6.95
N ALA A 138 14.48 0.62 -6.27
CA ALA A 138 13.21 1.00 -6.91
C ALA A 138 13.44 2.03 -8.01
N ALA A 139 14.16 3.11 -7.71
CA ALA A 139 14.46 4.16 -8.69
C ALA A 139 15.21 3.60 -9.92
N ASN A 140 16.09 2.64 -9.73
CA ASN A 140 16.86 2.04 -10.83
C ASN A 140 15.97 1.20 -11.78
N VAL A 141 14.98 0.48 -11.24
CA VAL A 141 14.12 -0.38 -12.06
C VAL A 141 12.88 0.35 -12.61
N GLU A 142 12.57 1.52 -12.07
CA GLU A 142 11.45 2.36 -12.53
C GLU A 142 11.84 3.31 -13.67
N ARG A 143 13.13 3.39 -13.99
CA ARG A 143 13.60 4.19 -15.15
C ARG A 143 13.24 3.48 -16.45
N ASP A 144 12.70 4.26 -17.40
CA ASP A 144 12.50 3.83 -18.79
C ASP A 144 13.84 3.79 -19.55
#